data_d6cb3132a62eb2d84b38ce126f530647
#
_entry.id   d6cb3132a62eb2d84b38ce126f530647
#
_cell.length_a   1.000
_cell.length_b   1.000
_cell.length_c   1.000
_cell.angle_alpha   90.00
_cell.angle_beta   90.00
_cell.angle_gamma   90.00
#
_symmetry.space_group_name_H-M   'P 1'
#
loop_
_entity.id
_entity.type
_entity.pdbx_description
1 polymer ?
#
loop_
_entity_poly.entity_id
_entity_poly.type
_entity_poly.pdbx_seq_one_letter_code
_entity_poly.pdbx_strand_id
1 'polypeptide(L)'
;MSFSIEGKIAVITGAGGVLGGSIAKSFIKAGAKVAAIDIRQENLDVRIKELRELGGEAIGIVGNVLDIESLKKVAQEIVNKWGRIDILLNIAGGNMPGATLTPEQSFFDMNIADWDKVTQLNMNGTVYPSYVFGKVMAEQGKGNIVNISSMAAYSAITRVPGYSAAKSAVTNFTQWLATEVALKFGDGIRVNAIAPGFFIGDQNRAVLINPDGSLTERSKRVIAKTPMKRFGDINELNGAVQFLCSDAASFITGALLPIDGGFSAFSGV
;
A
#
# COMPACT_ATOMS: atom_id res chain seq x y z
N MET A 1 -11.16 10.97 -21.22
CA MET A 1 -10.41 10.05 -20.33
C MET A 1 -11.32 9.63 -19.19
N SER A 2 -11.34 8.37 -18.84
CA SER A 2 -12.27 7.82 -17.84
C SER A 2 -11.58 7.60 -16.50
N PHE A 3 -12.24 7.92 -15.40
CA PHE A 3 -11.85 7.53 -14.04
C PHE A 3 -12.31 6.10 -13.68
N SER A 4 -13.01 5.42 -14.61
CA SER A 4 -13.54 4.07 -14.39
C SER A 4 -12.42 3.04 -14.31
N ILE A 5 -12.60 2.12 -13.39
CA ILE A 5 -11.85 0.86 -13.27
C ILE A 5 -12.78 -0.35 -13.44
N GLU A 6 -13.97 -0.13 -13.99
CA GLU A 6 -14.97 -1.17 -14.21
C GLU A 6 -14.40 -2.31 -15.06
N GLY A 7 -14.65 -3.54 -14.64
CA GLY A 7 -14.18 -4.76 -15.30
C GLY A 7 -12.67 -5.01 -15.19
N LYS A 8 -11.87 -4.12 -14.56
CA LYS A 8 -10.45 -4.35 -14.31
C LYS A 8 -10.26 -5.38 -13.20
N ILE A 9 -9.21 -6.18 -13.31
CA ILE A 9 -8.82 -7.21 -12.34
C ILE A 9 -7.71 -6.65 -11.47
N ALA A 10 -8.02 -6.44 -10.18
CA ALA A 10 -7.12 -5.85 -9.20
C ALA A 10 -6.61 -6.90 -8.22
N VAL A 11 -5.29 -7.04 -8.14
CA VAL A 11 -4.58 -7.81 -7.11
C VAL A 11 -4.20 -6.86 -5.98
N ILE A 12 -4.60 -7.18 -4.76
CA ILE A 12 -4.36 -6.34 -3.57
C ILE A 12 -3.65 -7.16 -2.51
N THR A 13 -2.37 -6.88 -2.25
CA THR A 13 -1.62 -7.51 -1.17
C THR A 13 -1.95 -6.85 0.18
N GLY A 14 -1.96 -7.62 1.28
CA GLY A 14 -2.36 -7.11 2.59
C GLY A 14 -3.83 -6.69 2.66
N ALA A 15 -4.68 -7.33 1.85
CA ALA A 15 -6.09 -6.98 1.71
C ALA A 15 -6.92 -7.25 2.98
N GLY A 16 -6.44 -8.11 3.86
CA GLY A 16 -7.05 -8.35 5.17
C GLY A 16 -6.94 -7.17 6.14
N GLY A 17 -5.94 -6.29 5.95
CA GLY A 17 -5.72 -5.10 6.78
C GLY A 17 -6.71 -3.96 6.51
N VAL A 18 -6.63 -2.90 7.35
CA VAL A 18 -7.54 -1.75 7.29
C VAL A 18 -7.43 -1.01 5.95
N LEU A 19 -6.22 -0.67 5.51
CA LEU A 19 -5.98 0.06 4.25
C LEU A 19 -6.37 -0.78 3.04
N GLY A 20 -5.85 -2.00 2.95
CA GLY A 20 -6.17 -2.92 1.84
C GLY A 20 -7.66 -3.21 1.74
N GLY A 21 -8.32 -3.38 2.89
CA GLY A 21 -9.76 -3.60 2.95
C GLY A 21 -10.61 -2.42 2.50
N SER A 22 -10.23 -1.19 2.88
CA SER A 22 -10.93 0.02 2.42
C SER A 22 -10.83 0.17 0.90
N ILE A 23 -9.63 0.03 0.35
CA ILE A 23 -9.41 0.13 -1.10
C ILE A 23 -10.13 -1.01 -1.84
N ALA A 24 -10.06 -2.25 -1.32
CA ALA A 24 -10.77 -3.39 -1.92
C ALA A 24 -12.30 -3.13 -2.02
N LYS A 25 -12.92 -2.62 -0.95
CA LYS A 25 -14.35 -2.24 -0.95
C LYS A 25 -14.65 -1.14 -1.97
N SER A 26 -13.79 -0.14 -2.06
CA SER A 26 -13.93 0.95 -3.04
C SER A 26 -13.84 0.43 -4.48
N PHE A 27 -12.91 -0.49 -4.75
CA PHE A 27 -12.71 -1.09 -6.07
C PHE A 27 -13.91 -1.94 -6.50
N ILE A 28 -14.45 -2.75 -5.58
CA ILE A 28 -15.70 -3.50 -5.83
C ILE A 28 -16.84 -2.54 -6.19
N LYS A 29 -17.03 -1.45 -5.43
CA LYS A 29 -18.06 -0.45 -5.71
C LYS A 29 -17.86 0.26 -7.06
N ALA A 30 -16.62 0.34 -7.53
CA ALA A 30 -16.24 0.89 -8.83
C ALA A 30 -16.30 -0.15 -9.98
N GLY A 31 -16.82 -1.36 -9.73
CA GLY A 31 -17.02 -2.41 -10.72
C GLY A 31 -15.78 -3.24 -11.06
N ALA A 32 -14.70 -3.12 -10.30
CA ALA A 32 -13.51 -3.96 -10.49
C ALA A 32 -13.71 -5.35 -9.85
N LYS A 33 -13.02 -6.36 -10.37
CA LYS A 33 -12.85 -7.66 -9.71
C LYS A 33 -11.63 -7.63 -8.81
N VAL A 34 -11.72 -8.23 -7.63
CA VAL A 34 -10.65 -8.15 -6.62
C VAL A 34 -10.11 -9.53 -6.25
N ALA A 35 -8.80 -9.72 -6.46
CA ALA A 35 -8.03 -10.80 -5.84
C ALA A 35 -7.38 -10.25 -4.57
N ALA A 36 -7.95 -10.59 -3.42
CA ALA A 36 -7.45 -10.22 -2.11
C ALA A 36 -6.38 -11.21 -1.65
N ILE A 37 -5.17 -10.72 -1.38
CA ILE A 37 -4.05 -11.53 -0.90
C ILE A 37 -3.71 -11.12 0.52
N ASP A 38 -3.61 -12.09 1.42
CA ASP A 38 -3.10 -11.91 2.78
C ASP A 38 -2.40 -13.20 3.21
N ILE A 39 -1.55 -13.11 4.22
CA ILE A 39 -0.88 -14.29 4.81
C ILE A 39 -1.81 -15.05 5.76
N ARG A 40 -2.88 -14.42 6.26
CA ARG A 40 -3.83 -14.96 7.24
C ARG A 40 -5.17 -15.26 6.60
N GLN A 41 -5.56 -16.53 6.61
CA GLN A 41 -6.83 -16.99 6.07
C GLN A 41 -8.03 -16.32 6.73
N GLU A 42 -8.00 -16.15 8.05
CA GLU A 42 -9.12 -15.58 8.81
C GLU A 42 -9.44 -14.14 8.37
N ASN A 43 -8.40 -13.36 8.06
CA ASN A 43 -8.59 -11.99 7.56
C ASN A 43 -9.19 -11.98 6.15
N LEU A 44 -8.81 -12.95 5.31
CA LEU A 44 -9.37 -13.10 3.97
C LEU A 44 -10.84 -13.52 4.03
N ASP A 45 -11.20 -14.45 4.91
CA ASP A 45 -12.58 -14.92 5.05
C ASP A 45 -13.53 -13.76 5.38
N VAL A 46 -13.15 -12.94 6.35
CA VAL A 46 -13.89 -11.72 6.70
C VAL A 46 -13.97 -10.77 5.50
N ARG A 47 -12.83 -10.50 4.87
CA ARG A 47 -12.75 -9.56 3.75
C ARG A 47 -13.59 -9.99 2.57
N ILE A 48 -13.48 -11.24 2.16
CA ILE A 48 -14.22 -11.77 1.00
C ILE A 48 -15.72 -11.76 1.24
N LYS A 49 -16.16 -12.08 2.47
CA LYS A 49 -17.57 -11.94 2.84
C LYS A 49 -18.05 -10.51 2.63
N GLU A 50 -17.35 -9.52 3.18
CA GLU A 50 -17.69 -8.09 3.01
C GLU A 50 -17.72 -7.64 1.55
N LEU A 51 -16.76 -8.09 0.72
CA LEU A 51 -16.69 -7.71 -0.69
C LEU A 51 -17.87 -8.32 -1.50
N ARG A 52 -18.26 -9.54 -1.19
CA ARG A 52 -19.41 -10.22 -1.82
C ARG A 52 -20.74 -9.60 -1.40
N GLU A 53 -20.88 -9.20 -0.14
CA GLU A 53 -22.07 -8.48 0.35
C GLU A 53 -22.27 -7.13 -0.36
N LEU A 54 -21.20 -6.53 -0.90
CA LEU A 54 -21.27 -5.34 -1.77
C LEU A 54 -21.64 -5.67 -3.23
N GLY A 55 -21.92 -6.92 -3.54
CA GLY A 55 -22.29 -7.37 -4.90
C GLY A 55 -21.09 -7.58 -5.83
N GLY A 56 -19.87 -7.58 -5.32
CA GLY A 56 -18.66 -7.65 -6.13
C GLY A 56 -18.15 -9.06 -6.39
N GLU A 57 -17.39 -9.22 -7.48
CA GLU A 57 -16.64 -10.43 -7.78
C GLU A 57 -15.29 -10.39 -7.09
N ALA A 58 -15.10 -11.20 -6.05
CA ALA A 58 -13.89 -11.25 -5.27
C ALA A 58 -13.46 -12.67 -4.93
N ILE A 59 -12.13 -12.91 -4.91
CA ILE A 59 -11.49 -14.12 -4.40
C ILE A 59 -10.46 -13.76 -3.33
N GLY A 60 -10.34 -14.62 -2.32
CA GLY A 60 -9.28 -14.56 -1.31
C GLY A 60 -8.27 -15.66 -1.56
N ILE A 61 -7.01 -15.32 -1.62
CA ILE A 61 -5.93 -16.30 -1.82
C ILE A 61 -4.86 -16.06 -0.75
N VAL A 62 -4.56 -17.09 0.02
CA VAL A 62 -3.44 -17.02 0.97
C VAL A 62 -2.13 -16.93 0.21
N GLY A 63 -1.35 -15.89 0.47
CA GLY A 63 -0.09 -15.66 -0.19
C GLY A 63 0.90 -14.91 0.70
N ASN A 64 2.15 -15.35 0.67
CA ASN A 64 3.24 -14.67 1.35
C ASN A 64 3.99 -13.77 0.36
N VAL A 65 3.95 -12.45 0.60
CA VAL A 65 4.64 -11.45 -0.25
C VAL A 65 6.16 -11.56 -0.21
N LEU A 66 6.71 -12.32 0.72
CA LEU A 66 8.16 -12.62 0.82
C LEU A 66 8.55 -13.97 0.20
N ASP A 67 7.61 -14.66 -0.42
CA ASP A 67 7.83 -15.96 -1.07
C ASP A 67 7.41 -15.88 -2.56
N ILE A 68 8.40 -15.86 -3.45
CA ILE A 68 8.19 -15.77 -4.91
C ILE A 68 7.40 -16.96 -5.43
N GLU A 69 7.62 -18.17 -4.93
CA GLU A 69 6.90 -19.35 -5.39
C GLU A 69 5.44 -19.34 -4.94
N SER A 70 5.16 -18.84 -3.74
CA SER A 70 3.80 -18.55 -3.29
C SER A 70 3.12 -17.55 -4.23
N LEU A 71 3.77 -16.44 -4.54
CA LEU A 71 3.23 -15.41 -5.43
C LEU A 71 3.00 -15.91 -6.86
N LYS A 72 3.87 -16.77 -7.40
CA LYS A 72 3.66 -17.39 -8.73
C LYS A 72 2.40 -18.25 -8.76
N LYS A 73 2.15 -19.05 -7.71
CA LYS A 73 0.92 -19.84 -7.61
C LYS A 73 -0.31 -18.95 -7.56
N VAL A 74 -0.27 -17.88 -6.77
CA VAL A 74 -1.33 -16.87 -6.70
C VAL A 74 -1.58 -16.24 -8.08
N ALA A 75 -0.54 -15.82 -8.79
CA ALA A 75 -0.67 -15.23 -10.12
C ALA A 75 -1.33 -16.21 -11.11
N GLN A 76 -0.90 -17.47 -11.09
CA GLN A 76 -1.48 -18.51 -11.96
C GLN A 76 -2.96 -18.76 -11.65
N GLU A 77 -3.36 -18.78 -10.38
CA GLU A 77 -4.75 -18.94 -9.98
C GLU A 77 -5.62 -17.79 -10.49
N ILE A 78 -5.14 -16.55 -10.37
CA ILE A 78 -5.85 -15.35 -10.85
C ILE A 78 -6.00 -15.38 -12.38
N VAL A 79 -4.91 -15.69 -13.10
CA VAL A 79 -4.90 -15.78 -14.56
C VAL A 79 -5.81 -16.91 -15.04
N ASN A 80 -5.78 -18.08 -14.40
CA ASN A 80 -6.69 -19.19 -14.73
C ASN A 80 -8.17 -18.79 -14.55
N LYS A 81 -8.48 -17.98 -13.56
CA LYS A 81 -9.85 -17.57 -13.25
C LYS A 81 -10.35 -16.45 -14.17
N TRP A 82 -9.52 -15.45 -14.42
CA TRP A 82 -9.96 -14.21 -15.08
C TRP A 82 -9.18 -13.85 -16.35
N GLY A 83 -8.15 -14.60 -16.71
CA GLY A 83 -7.39 -14.47 -17.95
C GLY A 83 -6.30 -13.40 -17.94
N ARG A 84 -6.31 -12.45 -16.99
CA ARG A 84 -5.37 -11.32 -16.95
C ARG A 84 -5.24 -10.71 -15.55
N ILE A 85 -4.30 -9.77 -15.42
CA ILE A 85 -4.13 -8.92 -14.24
C ILE A 85 -3.95 -7.48 -14.73
N ASP A 86 -4.84 -6.56 -14.34
CA ASP A 86 -4.80 -5.17 -14.79
C ASP A 86 -4.15 -4.23 -13.78
N ILE A 87 -4.33 -4.51 -12.48
CA ILE A 87 -3.90 -3.65 -11.39
C ILE A 87 -3.21 -4.49 -10.31
N LEU A 88 -2.06 -4.01 -9.82
CA LEU A 88 -1.40 -4.51 -8.62
C LEU A 88 -1.32 -3.40 -7.58
N LEU A 89 -1.85 -3.64 -6.39
CA LEU A 89 -1.70 -2.75 -5.24
C LEU A 89 -0.80 -3.42 -4.20
N ASN A 90 0.42 -2.90 -4.03
CA ASN A 90 1.38 -3.37 -3.03
C ASN A 90 1.11 -2.68 -1.69
N ILE A 91 0.19 -3.25 -0.91
CA ILE A 91 -0.25 -2.70 0.37
C ILE A 91 0.34 -3.44 1.56
N ALA A 92 0.71 -4.72 1.40
CA ALA A 92 1.34 -5.49 2.46
C ALA A 92 2.57 -4.77 3.02
N GLY A 93 2.59 -4.57 4.32
CA GLY A 93 3.65 -3.85 5.00
C GLY A 93 3.27 -3.55 6.45
N GLY A 94 4.16 -2.93 7.16
CA GLY A 94 3.92 -2.56 8.55
C GLY A 94 5.19 -2.42 9.36
N ASN A 95 5.04 -2.31 10.67
CA ASN A 95 6.14 -2.17 11.60
C ASN A 95 6.15 -3.31 12.62
N MET A 96 7.26 -3.48 13.33
CA MET A 96 7.42 -4.46 14.42
C MET A 96 7.65 -3.73 15.74
N PRO A 97 7.16 -4.27 16.86
CA PRO A 97 7.35 -3.63 18.18
C PRO A 97 8.83 -3.35 18.51
N GLY A 98 9.72 -4.31 18.29
CA GLY A 98 11.15 -4.17 18.57
C GLY A 98 11.91 -3.25 17.61
N ALA A 99 11.33 -2.87 16.48
CA ALA A 99 11.84 -1.86 15.56
C ALA A 99 11.14 -0.50 15.72
N THR A 100 10.29 -0.35 16.74
CA THR A 100 9.60 0.89 17.10
C THR A 100 10.14 1.41 18.43
N LEU A 101 10.99 2.42 18.38
CA LEU A 101 11.60 2.98 19.59
C LEU A 101 10.58 3.68 20.48
N THR A 102 10.68 3.49 21.79
CA THR A 102 9.94 4.29 22.78
C THR A 102 10.57 5.68 22.93
N PRO A 103 9.93 6.65 23.59
CA PRO A 103 10.53 7.95 23.82
C PRO A 103 11.84 7.92 24.62
N GLU A 104 12.02 6.88 25.45
CA GLU A 104 13.17 6.69 26.33
C GLU A 104 14.32 5.94 25.65
N GLN A 105 14.05 5.28 24.53
CA GLN A 105 15.04 4.50 23.78
C GLN A 105 15.76 5.36 22.75
N SER A 106 17.04 5.06 22.58
CA SER A 106 17.88 5.58 21.51
C SER A 106 17.89 4.61 20.30
N PHE A 107 18.48 5.05 19.20
CA PHE A 107 18.70 4.18 18.03
C PHE A 107 19.48 2.90 18.38
N PHE A 108 20.39 2.97 19.34
CA PHE A 108 21.25 1.86 19.75
C PHE A 108 20.55 0.79 20.58
N ASP A 109 19.33 1.06 21.04
CA ASP A 109 18.50 0.11 21.81
C ASP A 109 17.55 -0.70 20.90
N MET A 110 17.64 -0.47 19.59
CA MET A 110 16.77 -1.12 18.64
C MET A 110 17.12 -2.61 18.46
N ASN A 111 16.10 -3.46 18.33
CA ASN A 111 16.29 -4.85 17.98
C ASN A 111 16.61 -4.98 16.46
N ILE A 112 17.84 -5.37 16.13
CA ILE A 112 18.31 -5.49 14.74
C ILE A 112 17.54 -6.56 13.97
N ALA A 113 17.18 -7.69 14.60
CA ALA A 113 16.40 -8.73 13.92
C ALA A 113 14.99 -8.25 13.55
N ASP A 114 14.39 -7.37 14.34
CA ASP A 114 13.09 -6.75 13.99
C ASP A 114 13.25 -5.64 12.95
N TRP A 115 14.39 -4.92 12.94
CA TRP A 115 14.76 -4.02 11.84
C TRP A 115 14.82 -4.78 10.51
N ASP A 116 15.50 -5.93 10.46
CA ASP A 116 15.60 -6.75 9.25
C ASP A 116 14.23 -7.21 8.77
N LYS A 117 13.36 -7.67 9.68
CA LYS A 117 11.98 -8.06 9.33
C LYS A 117 11.17 -6.89 8.76
N VAL A 118 11.27 -5.70 9.38
CA VAL A 118 10.54 -4.50 8.91
C VAL A 118 11.03 -4.06 7.55
N THR A 119 12.34 -3.99 7.35
CA THR A 119 12.92 -3.59 6.06
C THR A 119 12.59 -4.61 4.98
N GLN A 120 12.73 -5.90 5.26
CA GLN A 120 12.38 -6.96 4.34
C GLN A 120 10.90 -6.94 3.97
N LEU A 121 10.00 -6.87 4.95
CA LEU A 121 8.55 -6.86 4.70
C LEU A 121 8.14 -5.66 3.82
N ASN A 122 8.60 -4.46 4.16
CA ASN A 122 8.16 -3.26 3.43
C ASN A 122 8.83 -3.12 2.06
N MET A 123 10.11 -3.49 1.91
CA MET A 123 10.82 -3.40 0.64
C MET A 123 10.55 -4.63 -0.23
N ASN A 124 10.92 -5.82 0.21
CA ASN A 124 10.77 -7.04 -0.59
C ASN A 124 9.30 -7.43 -0.77
N GLY A 125 8.43 -7.13 0.22
CA GLY A 125 6.98 -7.28 0.09
C GLY A 125 6.34 -6.34 -0.94
N THR A 126 7.08 -5.38 -1.48
CA THR A 126 6.71 -4.56 -2.65
C THR A 126 7.40 -5.06 -3.92
N VAL A 127 8.69 -5.40 -3.84
CA VAL A 127 9.51 -5.83 -4.99
C VAL A 127 9.05 -7.18 -5.54
N TYR A 128 8.84 -8.18 -4.69
CA TYR A 128 8.51 -9.54 -5.14
C TYR A 128 7.13 -9.64 -5.82
N PRO A 129 6.06 -9.04 -5.28
CA PRO A 129 4.80 -8.99 -6.02
C PRO A 129 4.94 -8.22 -7.33
N SER A 130 5.67 -7.08 -7.35
CA SER A 130 5.92 -6.33 -8.58
C SER A 130 6.67 -7.18 -9.61
N TYR A 131 7.64 -7.99 -9.19
CA TYR A 131 8.36 -8.92 -10.07
C TYR A 131 7.44 -9.99 -10.66
N VAL A 132 6.59 -10.62 -9.83
CA VAL A 132 5.74 -11.74 -10.28
C VAL A 132 4.56 -11.23 -11.12
N PHE A 133 3.77 -10.33 -10.58
CA PHE A 133 2.55 -9.82 -11.25
C PHE A 133 2.90 -8.83 -12.37
N GLY A 134 3.98 -8.07 -12.23
CA GLY A 134 4.51 -7.18 -13.27
C GLY A 134 4.97 -7.95 -14.49
N LYS A 135 5.51 -9.16 -14.34
CA LYS A 135 5.82 -10.05 -15.47
C LYS A 135 4.57 -10.42 -16.27
N VAL A 136 3.48 -10.77 -15.60
CA VAL A 136 2.18 -11.03 -16.25
C VAL A 136 1.70 -9.80 -17.04
N MET A 137 1.80 -8.61 -16.43
CA MET A 137 1.44 -7.35 -17.09
C MET A 137 2.34 -7.05 -18.31
N ALA A 138 3.63 -7.36 -18.22
CA ALA A 138 4.57 -7.18 -19.32
C ALA A 138 4.24 -8.10 -20.52
N GLU A 139 3.88 -9.35 -20.24
CA GLU A 139 3.43 -10.30 -21.26
C GLU A 139 2.09 -9.89 -21.91
N GLN A 140 1.21 -9.21 -21.14
CA GLN A 140 -0.05 -8.65 -21.63
C GLN A 140 0.13 -7.32 -22.39
N GLY A 141 1.27 -6.64 -22.25
CA GLY A 141 1.52 -5.30 -22.77
C GLY A 141 0.74 -4.19 -22.06
N LYS A 142 0.07 -4.48 -20.94
CA LYS A 142 -0.74 -3.50 -20.20
C LYS A 142 -0.82 -3.85 -18.72
N GLY A 143 -0.70 -2.81 -17.85
CA GLY A 143 -0.83 -2.99 -16.41
C GLY A 143 -0.67 -1.70 -15.63
N ASN A 144 -1.00 -1.76 -14.36
CA ASN A 144 -0.88 -0.63 -13.44
C ASN A 144 -0.44 -1.11 -12.06
N ILE A 145 0.68 -0.60 -11.58
CA ILE A 145 1.21 -0.91 -10.25
C ILE A 145 1.12 0.34 -9.38
N VAL A 146 0.49 0.23 -8.22
CA VAL A 146 0.51 1.30 -7.21
C VAL A 146 1.12 0.77 -5.91
N ASN A 147 2.22 1.38 -5.52
CA ASN A 147 2.94 1.07 -4.30
C ASN A 147 2.49 1.96 -3.14
N ILE A 148 2.55 1.44 -1.93
CA ILE A 148 2.33 2.25 -0.73
C ILE A 148 3.69 2.66 -0.15
N SER A 149 4.05 3.92 -0.38
CA SER A 149 5.13 4.60 0.31
C SER A 149 4.64 5.16 1.66
N SER A 150 5.16 6.28 2.11
CA SER A 150 4.76 6.95 3.35
C SER A 150 5.33 8.37 3.39
N MET A 151 4.76 9.23 4.23
CA MET A 151 5.39 10.48 4.63
C MET A 151 6.78 10.28 5.26
N ALA A 152 7.04 9.10 5.82
CA ALA A 152 8.35 8.70 6.32
C ALA A 152 9.46 8.67 5.24
N ALA A 153 9.08 8.63 3.95
CA ALA A 153 10.05 8.73 2.84
C ALA A 153 10.44 10.19 2.52
N TYR A 154 9.61 11.16 2.91
CA TYR A 154 9.89 12.59 2.70
C TYR A 154 10.57 13.26 3.87
N SER A 155 10.23 12.84 5.08
CA SER A 155 10.69 13.47 6.31
C SER A 155 11.03 12.43 7.35
N ALA A 156 12.03 12.71 8.18
CA ALA A 156 12.38 11.84 9.30
C ALA A 156 11.21 11.75 10.28
N ILE A 157 10.58 10.60 10.34
CA ILE A 157 9.55 10.30 11.34
C ILE A 157 10.23 9.60 12.51
N THR A 158 10.12 10.18 13.70
CA THR A 158 10.71 9.61 14.90
C THR A 158 10.20 8.21 15.20
N ARG A 159 11.01 7.39 15.88
CA ARG A 159 10.67 6.05 16.42
C ARG A 159 10.66 4.90 15.42
N VAL A 160 10.66 5.12 14.12
CA VAL A 160 10.46 4.07 13.10
C VAL A 160 11.54 4.10 12.01
N PRO A 161 12.84 3.94 12.37
CA PRO A 161 13.93 4.13 11.42
C PRO A 161 13.92 3.10 10.28
N GLY A 162 13.72 1.82 10.57
CA GLY A 162 13.66 0.74 9.56
C GLY A 162 12.51 0.90 8.58
N TYR A 163 11.33 1.28 9.10
CA TYR A 163 10.18 1.59 8.26
C TYR A 163 10.46 2.79 7.33
N SER A 164 11.04 3.87 7.87
CA SER A 164 11.37 5.07 7.09
C SER A 164 12.36 4.77 5.97
N ALA A 165 13.43 4.02 6.27
CA ALA A 165 14.42 3.58 5.29
C ALA A 165 13.76 2.73 4.18
N ALA A 166 12.93 1.75 4.55
CA ALA A 166 12.25 0.89 3.58
C ALA A 166 11.27 1.67 2.69
N LYS A 167 10.52 2.64 3.25
CA LYS A 167 9.58 3.46 2.45
C LYS A 167 10.29 4.43 1.51
N SER A 168 11.47 4.94 1.87
CA SER A 168 12.34 5.68 0.95
C SER A 168 12.84 4.78 -0.19
N ALA A 169 13.23 3.54 0.13
CA ALA A 169 13.61 2.56 -0.89
C ALA A 169 12.45 2.22 -1.84
N VAL A 170 11.22 2.03 -1.32
CA VAL A 170 10.01 1.81 -2.14
C VAL A 170 9.75 3.00 -3.07
N THR A 171 9.96 4.23 -2.59
CA THR A 171 9.80 5.43 -3.42
C THR A 171 10.76 5.42 -4.60
N ASN A 172 12.05 5.19 -4.35
CA ASN A 172 13.05 5.12 -5.41
C ASN A 172 12.81 3.93 -6.36
N PHE A 173 12.47 2.75 -5.81
CA PHE A 173 12.10 1.58 -6.61
C PHE A 173 10.91 1.85 -7.54
N THR A 174 9.91 2.60 -7.08
CA THR A 174 8.75 3.00 -7.91
C THR A 174 9.20 3.80 -9.13
N GLN A 175 10.08 4.78 -8.95
CA GLN A 175 10.62 5.60 -10.04
C GLN A 175 11.48 4.77 -11.01
N TRP A 176 12.35 3.93 -10.45
CA TRP A 176 13.20 3.05 -11.25
C TRP A 176 12.37 2.08 -12.08
N LEU A 177 11.41 1.37 -11.45
CA LEU A 177 10.57 0.40 -12.16
C LEU A 177 9.68 1.07 -13.21
N ALA A 178 9.15 2.26 -12.93
CA ALA A 178 8.36 3.04 -13.90
C ALA A 178 9.17 3.35 -15.16
N THR A 179 10.42 3.75 -14.99
CA THR A 179 11.34 4.03 -16.09
C THR A 179 11.68 2.75 -16.87
N GLU A 180 12.03 1.69 -16.17
CA GLU A 180 12.43 0.41 -16.77
C GLU A 180 11.30 -0.20 -17.61
N VAL A 181 10.07 -0.26 -17.06
CA VAL A 181 8.95 -0.86 -17.82
C VAL A 181 8.55 0.00 -19.01
N ALA A 182 8.60 1.33 -18.91
CA ALA A 182 8.29 2.21 -20.03
C ALA A 182 9.32 2.07 -21.17
N LEU A 183 10.60 1.98 -20.86
CA LEU A 183 11.67 1.82 -21.84
C LEU A 183 11.68 0.43 -22.51
N LYS A 184 11.26 -0.62 -21.81
CA LYS A 184 11.33 -2.00 -22.29
C LYS A 184 10.03 -2.50 -22.92
N PHE A 185 8.87 -2.04 -22.41
CA PHE A 185 7.55 -2.56 -22.78
C PHE A 185 6.59 -1.48 -23.31
N GLY A 186 7.07 -0.23 -23.47
CA GLY A 186 6.26 0.88 -23.96
C GLY A 186 5.37 1.50 -22.87
N ASP A 187 4.36 2.27 -23.30
CA ASP A 187 3.50 3.10 -22.44
C ASP A 187 2.31 2.35 -21.80
N GLY A 188 2.18 1.06 -22.10
CA GLY A 188 1.07 0.24 -21.60
C GLY A 188 1.13 -0.09 -20.11
N ILE A 189 2.32 0.03 -19.47
CA ILE A 189 2.50 -0.30 -18.04
C ILE A 189 2.92 0.95 -17.30
N ARG A 190 2.20 1.26 -16.21
CA ARG A 190 2.49 2.41 -15.35
C ARG A 190 2.76 1.98 -13.92
N VAL A 191 3.71 2.63 -13.26
CA VAL A 191 4.07 2.35 -11.87
C VAL A 191 4.10 3.66 -11.11
N ASN A 192 3.27 3.78 -10.08
CA ASN A 192 3.19 4.96 -9.23
C ASN A 192 3.15 4.57 -7.76
N ALA A 193 3.25 5.54 -6.87
CA ALA A 193 3.05 5.32 -5.45
C ALA A 193 2.16 6.41 -4.83
N ILE A 194 1.46 6.06 -3.75
CA ILE A 194 0.92 7.03 -2.83
C ILE A 194 1.79 7.11 -1.57
N ALA A 195 1.83 8.27 -0.94
CA ALA A 195 2.51 8.50 0.33
C ALA A 195 1.48 8.97 1.38
N PRO A 196 0.85 8.02 2.10
CA PRO A 196 -0.09 8.37 3.15
C PRO A 196 0.59 9.14 4.29
N GLY A 197 -0.11 10.16 4.80
CA GLY A 197 0.20 10.81 6.06
C GLY A 197 -0.19 9.95 7.27
N PHE A 198 -0.81 10.59 8.24
CA PHE A 198 -1.26 9.90 9.44
C PHE A 198 -2.75 9.53 9.35
N PHE A 199 -2.99 8.24 9.26
CA PHE A 199 -4.32 7.60 9.30
C PHE A 199 -4.36 6.65 10.49
N ILE A 200 -5.50 6.57 11.18
CA ILE A 200 -5.63 5.65 12.30
C ILE A 200 -5.98 4.26 11.76
N GLY A 201 -5.09 3.30 11.98
CA GLY A 201 -5.27 1.89 11.68
C GLY A 201 -4.91 1.03 12.88
N ASP A 202 -5.12 -0.29 12.79
CA ASP A 202 -4.89 -1.21 13.90
C ASP A 202 -3.45 -1.16 14.43
N GLN A 203 -2.47 -1.02 13.53
CA GLN A 203 -1.05 -1.04 13.89
C GLN A 203 -0.57 0.20 14.68
N ASN A 204 -1.22 1.33 14.52
CA ASN A 204 -0.79 2.59 15.14
C ASN A 204 -1.79 3.16 16.15
N ARG A 205 -2.95 2.53 16.30
CA ARG A 205 -4.03 3.01 17.18
C ARG A 205 -3.54 3.21 18.61
N ALA A 206 -2.87 2.21 19.18
CA ALA A 206 -2.36 2.27 20.55
C ALA A 206 -1.28 3.35 20.77
N VAL A 207 -0.63 3.82 19.70
CA VAL A 207 0.38 4.89 19.75
C VAL A 207 -0.25 6.28 19.60
N LEU A 208 -1.44 6.34 19.01
CA LEU A 208 -2.13 7.60 18.68
C LEU A 208 -3.33 7.88 19.58
N ILE A 209 -3.99 6.87 20.09
CA ILE A 209 -5.21 6.99 20.90
C ILE A 209 -5.00 6.30 22.24
N ASN A 210 -5.27 7.02 23.33
CA ASN A 210 -5.27 6.48 24.67
C ASN A 210 -6.44 5.51 24.89
N PRO A 211 -6.39 4.63 25.90
CA PRO A 211 -7.48 3.70 26.19
C PRO A 211 -8.84 4.37 26.45
N ASP A 212 -8.84 5.61 26.94
CA ASP A 212 -10.05 6.42 27.17
C ASP A 212 -10.59 7.12 25.90
N GLY A 213 -9.94 6.90 24.76
CA GLY A 213 -10.31 7.51 23.47
C GLY A 213 -9.69 8.89 23.22
N SER A 214 -9.00 9.47 24.19
CA SER A 214 -8.31 10.76 24.01
C SER A 214 -7.05 10.63 23.14
N LEU A 215 -6.58 11.76 22.62
CA LEU A 215 -5.36 11.82 21.81
C LEU A 215 -4.11 11.71 22.69
N THR A 216 -3.16 10.87 22.29
CA THR A 216 -1.83 10.84 22.90
C THR A 216 -1.06 12.14 22.62
N GLU A 217 -0.01 12.42 23.39
CA GLU A 217 0.89 13.56 23.11
C GLU A 217 1.52 13.48 21.70
N ARG A 218 1.79 12.28 21.20
CA ARG A 218 2.24 12.08 19.84
C ARG A 218 1.18 12.54 18.82
N SER A 219 -0.07 12.17 19.04
CA SER A 219 -1.20 12.57 18.20
C SER A 219 -1.37 14.09 18.15
N LYS A 220 -1.30 14.75 19.30
CA LYS A 220 -1.37 16.21 19.38
C LYS A 220 -0.27 16.87 18.54
N ARG A 221 0.97 16.38 18.62
CA ARG A 221 2.11 16.89 17.82
C ARG A 221 1.90 16.64 16.32
N VAL A 222 1.41 15.45 15.92
CA VAL A 222 1.10 15.13 14.52
C VAL A 222 0.04 16.08 13.97
N ILE A 223 -1.07 16.26 14.71
CA ILE A 223 -2.16 17.15 14.31
C ILE A 223 -1.69 18.61 14.26
N ALA A 224 -0.87 19.04 15.22
CA ALA A 224 -0.31 20.39 15.24
C ALA A 224 0.51 20.68 13.97
N LYS A 225 1.30 19.70 13.50
CA LYS A 225 2.09 19.79 12.27
C LYS A 225 1.25 19.62 11.00
N THR A 226 0.12 18.94 11.06
CA THR A 226 -0.75 18.75 9.89
C THR A 226 -1.58 20.01 9.65
N PRO A 227 -1.48 20.71 8.50
CA PRO A 227 -2.27 21.92 8.21
C PRO A 227 -3.78 21.69 8.32
N MET A 228 -4.31 20.55 7.86
CA MET A 228 -5.73 20.20 7.97
C MET A 228 -6.19 19.87 9.40
N LYS A 229 -5.28 19.89 10.40
CA LYS A 229 -5.57 19.75 11.85
C LYS A 229 -6.37 18.52 12.25
N ARG A 230 -6.23 17.44 11.52
CA ARG A 230 -6.85 16.13 11.80
C ARG A 230 -6.03 14.97 11.25
N PHE A 231 -6.35 13.77 11.66
CA PHE A 231 -5.96 12.57 10.95
C PHE A 231 -6.77 12.42 9.66
N GLY A 232 -6.22 11.71 8.67
CA GLY A 232 -6.98 11.31 7.49
C GLY A 232 -8.00 10.21 7.84
N ASP A 233 -9.16 10.25 7.18
CA ASP A 233 -10.06 9.09 7.11
C ASP A 233 -9.50 8.10 6.08
N ILE A 234 -9.52 6.81 6.41
CA ILE A 234 -8.91 5.77 5.55
C ILE A 234 -9.54 5.76 4.14
N ASN A 235 -10.80 6.14 4.00
CA ASN A 235 -11.50 6.22 2.72
C ASN A 235 -10.99 7.36 1.82
N GLU A 236 -10.32 8.37 2.39
CA GLU A 236 -9.76 9.49 1.61
C GLU A 236 -8.56 9.06 0.73
N LEU A 237 -8.00 7.87 0.95
CA LEU A 237 -6.99 7.27 0.08
C LEU A 237 -7.58 6.68 -1.20
N ASN A 238 -8.84 6.23 -1.16
CA ASN A 238 -9.44 5.41 -2.20
C ASN A 238 -9.52 6.14 -3.54
N GLY A 239 -9.93 7.42 -3.55
CA GLY A 239 -10.06 8.20 -4.77
C GLY A 239 -8.73 8.40 -5.50
N ALA A 240 -7.65 8.67 -4.77
CA ALA A 240 -6.31 8.84 -5.33
C ALA A 240 -5.78 7.52 -5.93
N VAL A 241 -5.98 6.39 -5.25
CA VAL A 241 -5.57 5.07 -5.75
C VAL A 241 -6.38 4.73 -7.00
N GLN A 242 -7.70 4.92 -7.00
CA GLN A 242 -8.55 4.67 -8.16
C GLN A 242 -8.13 5.57 -9.35
N PHE A 243 -7.87 6.86 -9.12
CA PHE A 243 -7.36 7.78 -10.14
C PHE A 243 -6.08 7.23 -10.78
N LEU A 244 -5.06 6.90 -9.99
CA LEU A 244 -3.80 6.35 -10.51
C LEU A 244 -4.00 5.05 -11.30
N CYS A 245 -5.00 4.23 -10.96
CA CYS A 245 -5.34 2.98 -11.64
C CYS A 245 -6.22 3.17 -12.88
N SER A 246 -6.76 4.36 -13.11
CA SER A 246 -7.65 4.67 -14.23
C SER A 246 -6.91 5.20 -15.45
N ASP A 247 -7.63 5.30 -16.58
CA ASP A 247 -7.10 5.88 -17.82
C ASP A 247 -6.95 7.42 -17.72
N ALA A 248 -7.57 8.07 -16.72
CA ALA A 248 -7.35 9.49 -16.44
C ALA A 248 -5.90 9.80 -16.03
N ALA A 249 -5.16 8.80 -15.56
CA ALA A 249 -3.74 8.90 -15.21
C ALA A 249 -2.80 8.32 -16.29
N SER A 250 -3.25 8.22 -17.56
CA SER A 250 -2.51 7.54 -18.64
C SER A 250 -1.10 8.10 -18.90
N PHE A 251 -0.84 9.37 -18.60
CA PHE A 251 0.50 9.98 -18.75
C PHE A 251 1.20 10.20 -17.41
N ILE A 252 0.79 9.47 -16.35
CA ILE A 252 1.39 9.54 -15.00
C ILE A 252 2.06 8.21 -14.71
N THR A 253 3.40 8.20 -14.65
CA THR A 253 4.22 7.07 -14.21
C THR A 253 5.44 7.59 -13.44
N GLY A 254 5.92 6.85 -12.45
CA GLY A 254 6.99 7.27 -11.55
C GLY A 254 6.59 8.32 -10.50
N ALA A 255 5.31 8.67 -10.42
CA ALA A 255 4.84 9.67 -9.48
C ALA A 255 4.74 9.12 -8.06
N LEU A 256 5.03 9.99 -7.08
CA LEU A 256 4.76 9.78 -5.67
C LEU A 256 3.74 10.83 -5.23
N LEU A 257 2.52 10.41 -4.91
CA LEU A 257 1.40 11.28 -4.56
C LEU A 257 1.19 11.33 -3.04
N PRO A 258 1.53 12.45 -2.38
CA PRO A 258 1.22 12.64 -0.96
C PRO A 258 -0.29 12.73 -0.72
N ILE A 259 -0.77 12.04 0.31
CA ILE A 259 -2.15 12.13 0.81
C ILE A 259 -2.04 12.28 2.32
N ASP A 260 -1.80 13.50 2.81
CA ASP A 260 -1.25 13.73 4.15
C ASP A 260 -1.78 14.97 4.86
N GLY A 261 -2.82 15.61 4.31
CA GLY A 261 -3.39 16.83 4.90
C GLY A 261 -2.43 18.02 4.94
N GLY A 262 -1.42 18.00 4.05
CA GLY A 262 -0.40 19.05 3.94
C GLY A 262 0.81 18.85 4.87
N PHE A 263 0.91 17.71 5.57
CA PHE A 263 1.99 17.44 6.53
C PHE A 263 3.38 17.61 5.91
N SER A 264 3.62 17.09 4.70
CA SER A 264 4.92 17.17 4.04
C SER A 264 5.23 18.54 3.45
N ALA A 265 4.20 19.27 3.05
CA ALA A 265 4.37 20.59 2.42
C ALA A 265 4.63 21.70 3.46
N PHE A 266 4.26 21.48 4.73
CA PHE A 266 4.34 22.50 5.76
C PHE A 266 5.72 22.54 6.42
N SER A 267 6.40 23.69 6.29
CA SER A 267 7.71 23.94 6.89
C SER A 267 7.70 24.09 8.42
N GLY A 268 6.52 24.39 9.00
CA GLY A 268 6.36 24.64 10.44
C GLY A 268 6.11 26.13 10.78
N VAL A 269 6.19 27.01 9.78
CA VAL A 269 5.93 28.47 9.90
C VAL A 269 4.98 28.93 8.82
#